data_71c61e26c979f9d53414c4ab422db4c8
#
_entry.id   71c61e26c979f9d53414c4ab422db4c8
#
_cell.length_a   1.000
_cell.length_b   1.000
_cell.length_c   1.000
_cell.angle_alpha   90.00
_cell.angle_beta   90.00
_cell.angle_gamma   90.00
#
_symmetry.space_group_name_H-M   'P 1'
#
loop_
_entity.id
_entity.type
_entity.pdbx_description
1 polymer ?
#
loop_
_entity_poly.entity_id
_entity_poly.type
_entity_poly.pdbx_seq_one_letter_code
_entity_poly.pdbx_strand_id
1 'polypeptide(L)'
;MGQFINLSAADGLSFPAYVAEPAGKARGAVVVLQEIFGVNSHIRAVADGYAADGYLAVAPATFHRVKQGVELGYTADDMGAGIALKSAVEALPAPGVMADIEAAVAYASRAGKVGVVGYCWGGLLTWRTACLVKGVSAAAPYYGGGVTTPAEAARKPLCPVMAHFGEKDHWIPMDSVQAFAKAQPGTQVHVYAADHGFNCDQRGSWDAPAAKLARERTLAFFAQHVG
;
A
#
# COMPACT_ATOMS: atom_id res chain seq x y z
N MET A 1 -5.60 -0.14 19.36
CA MET A 1 -6.42 -0.73 18.26
C MET A 1 -7.24 0.37 17.64
N GLY A 2 -7.27 0.40 16.31
CA GLY A 2 -8.04 1.38 15.57
C GLY A 2 -9.52 1.03 15.43
N GLN A 3 -10.23 1.80 14.63
CA GLN A 3 -11.66 1.63 14.37
C GLN A 3 -12.00 1.94 12.92
N PHE A 4 -13.10 1.42 12.43
CA PHE A 4 -13.62 1.82 11.12
C PHE A 4 -14.39 3.15 11.22
N ILE A 5 -14.12 4.03 10.27
CA ILE A 5 -14.88 5.25 10.01
C ILE A 5 -15.31 5.28 8.56
N ASN A 6 -16.26 6.13 8.19
CA ASN A 6 -16.59 6.37 6.80
C ASN A 6 -15.90 7.63 6.29
N LEU A 7 -15.25 7.51 5.12
CA LEU A 7 -14.72 8.61 4.32
C LEU A 7 -15.61 8.83 3.12
N SER A 8 -15.51 10.01 2.51
CA SER A 8 -16.26 10.35 1.30
C SER A 8 -15.28 10.69 0.17
N ALA A 9 -15.38 9.98 -0.94
CA ALA A 9 -14.65 10.29 -2.16
C ALA A 9 -15.26 11.51 -2.88
N ALA A 10 -14.50 12.13 -3.77
CA ALA A 10 -14.92 13.33 -4.49
C ALA A 10 -16.16 13.11 -5.39
N ASP A 11 -16.42 11.88 -5.80
CA ASP A 11 -17.62 11.49 -6.56
C ASP A 11 -18.85 11.20 -5.70
N GLY A 12 -18.75 11.45 -4.37
CA GLY A 12 -19.83 11.27 -3.41
C GLY A 12 -19.95 9.87 -2.82
N LEU A 13 -19.13 8.89 -3.23
CA LEU A 13 -19.14 7.57 -2.62
C LEU A 13 -18.67 7.66 -1.17
N SER A 14 -19.46 7.13 -0.24
CA SER A 14 -19.04 6.89 1.14
C SER A 14 -18.49 5.46 1.28
N PHE A 15 -17.30 5.31 1.86
CA PHE A 15 -16.62 4.04 2.01
C PHE A 15 -15.90 3.93 3.35
N PRO A 16 -15.78 2.72 3.95
CA PRO A 16 -15.09 2.54 5.21
C PRO A 16 -13.58 2.62 5.05
N ALA A 17 -12.92 3.18 6.07
CA ALA A 17 -11.49 3.12 6.26
C ALA A 17 -11.19 2.73 7.71
N TYR A 18 -10.22 1.83 7.92
CA TYR A 18 -9.71 1.55 9.25
C TYR A 18 -8.71 2.63 9.65
N VAL A 19 -8.92 3.24 10.80
CA VAL A 19 -8.09 4.34 11.31
C VAL A 19 -7.52 3.95 12.67
N ALA A 20 -6.20 4.01 12.80
CA ALA A 20 -5.48 3.82 14.06
C ALA A 20 -4.75 5.10 14.43
N GLU A 21 -5.04 5.62 15.62
CA GLU A 21 -4.44 6.84 16.16
C GLU A 21 -3.19 6.50 17.00
N PRO A 22 -2.11 7.29 16.92
CA PRO A 22 -0.97 7.12 17.80
C PRO A 22 -1.31 7.52 19.26
N ALA A 23 -0.54 7.05 20.22
CA ALA A 23 -0.73 7.34 21.66
C ALA A 23 -0.50 8.82 22.05
N GLY A 24 -0.08 9.67 21.14
CA GLY A 24 0.21 11.10 21.41
C GLY A 24 0.03 11.92 20.14
N LYS A 25 0.71 13.08 20.09
CA LYS A 25 0.71 13.89 18.86
C LYS A 25 1.33 13.10 17.71
N ALA A 26 0.59 12.97 16.62
CA ALA A 26 1.08 12.31 15.43
C ALA A 26 2.32 13.00 14.86
N ARG A 27 3.29 12.22 14.41
CA ARG A 27 4.49 12.67 13.68
C ARG A 27 4.15 13.07 12.25
N GLY A 28 3.09 12.51 11.72
CA GLY A 28 2.54 12.61 10.37
C GLY A 28 1.52 11.50 10.18
N ALA A 29 1.22 11.13 8.96
CA ALA A 29 0.28 10.07 8.68
C ALA A 29 0.81 9.04 7.68
N VAL A 30 0.27 7.81 7.73
CA VAL A 30 0.56 6.74 6.78
C VAL A 30 -0.76 6.17 6.27
N VAL A 31 -0.99 6.25 4.96
CA VAL A 31 -2.06 5.52 4.30
C VAL A 31 -1.56 4.12 3.97
N VAL A 32 -2.29 3.09 4.41
CA VAL A 32 -1.92 1.67 4.27
C VAL A 32 -2.85 1.02 3.24
N LEU A 33 -2.30 0.63 2.10
CA LEU A 33 -3.07 0.04 1.01
C LEU A 33 -3.00 -1.49 1.04
N GLN A 34 -4.17 -2.10 1.09
CA GLN A 34 -4.38 -3.54 1.24
C GLN A 34 -3.84 -4.37 0.07
N GLU A 35 -3.58 -5.63 0.34
CA GLU A 35 -3.43 -6.68 -0.67
C GLU A 35 -4.78 -6.96 -1.38
N ILE A 36 -4.91 -8.09 -2.06
CA ILE A 36 -6.19 -8.51 -2.68
C ILE A 36 -7.19 -9.14 -1.68
N PHE A 37 -6.95 -9.02 -0.38
CA PHE A 37 -7.74 -9.71 0.66
C PHE A 37 -8.64 -8.76 1.47
N GLY A 38 -8.69 -7.49 1.13
CA GLY A 38 -9.45 -6.49 1.89
C GLY A 38 -8.68 -5.91 3.07
N VAL A 39 -9.33 -5.05 3.85
CA VAL A 39 -8.81 -4.52 5.12
C VAL A 39 -9.00 -5.57 6.21
N ASN A 40 -8.36 -6.72 6.01
CA ASN A 40 -8.43 -7.89 6.89
C ASN A 40 -7.59 -7.69 8.17
N SER A 41 -7.51 -8.75 9.00
CA SER A 41 -6.78 -8.71 10.27
C SER A 41 -5.30 -8.31 10.10
N HIS A 42 -4.64 -8.80 9.05
CA HIS A 42 -3.24 -8.45 8.77
C HIS A 42 -3.07 -6.95 8.46
N ILE A 43 -3.87 -6.40 7.56
CA ILE A 43 -3.78 -4.98 7.18
C ILE A 43 -4.14 -4.07 8.37
N ARG A 44 -5.11 -4.46 9.21
CA ARG A 44 -5.40 -3.73 10.44
C ARG A 44 -4.23 -3.78 11.43
N ALA A 45 -3.57 -4.93 11.59
CA ALA A 45 -2.38 -5.06 12.42
C ALA A 45 -1.21 -4.21 11.90
N VAL A 46 -1.03 -4.13 10.57
CA VAL A 46 -0.05 -3.23 9.95
C VAL A 46 -0.36 -1.76 10.27
N ALA A 47 -1.62 -1.34 10.14
CA ALA A 47 -2.05 0.02 10.48
C ALA A 47 -1.84 0.33 11.97
N ASP A 48 -2.23 -0.59 12.87
CA ASP A 48 -1.96 -0.47 14.32
C ASP A 48 -0.45 -0.37 14.60
N GLY A 49 0.38 -1.08 13.85
CA GLY A 49 1.83 -1.01 13.94
C GLY A 49 2.38 0.37 13.58
N TYR A 50 1.90 1.01 12.51
CA TYR A 50 2.28 2.39 12.18
C TYR A 50 1.77 3.40 13.21
N ALA A 51 0.60 3.15 13.82
CA ALA A 51 0.12 3.98 14.92
C ALA A 51 1.01 3.85 16.16
N ALA A 52 1.50 2.66 16.48
CA ALA A 52 2.48 2.44 17.55
C ALA A 52 3.82 3.15 17.29
N ASP A 53 4.21 3.33 16.01
CA ASP A 53 5.39 4.11 15.62
C ASP A 53 5.15 5.63 15.60
N GLY A 54 3.96 6.08 15.99
CA GLY A 54 3.63 7.49 16.13
C GLY A 54 2.96 8.16 14.93
N TYR A 55 2.48 7.40 13.93
CA TYR A 55 1.76 7.95 12.78
C TYR A 55 0.25 7.76 12.92
N LEU A 56 -0.53 8.71 12.40
CA LEU A 56 -1.93 8.43 12.11
C LEU A 56 -1.97 7.43 10.94
N ALA A 57 -2.52 6.23 11.15
CA ALA A 57 -2.61 5.22 10.10
C ALA A 57 -4.05 5.13 9.56
N VAL A 58 -4.18 5.09 8.22
CA VAL A 58 -5.49 5.07 7.53
C VAL A 58 -5.47 3.98 6.46
N ALA A 59 -6.30 2.95 6.59
CA ALA A 59 -6.40 1.87 5.61
C ALA A 59 -7.79 1.88 4.93
N PRO A 60 -7.92 2.48 3.72
CA PRO A 60 -9.18 2.54 2.98
C PRO A 60 -9.58 1.17 2.43
N ALA A 61 -10.87 0.83 2.50
CA ALA A 61 -11.43 -0.39 1.92
C ALA A 61 -11.56 -0.27 0.40
N THR A 62 -10.49 -0.50 -0.34
CA THR A 62 -10.37 -0.26 -1.78
C THR A 62 -11.27 -1.16 -2.65
N PHE A 63 -11.90 -2.20 -2.08
CA PHE A 63 -12.88 -3.03 -2.77
C PHE A 63 -14.33 -2.54 -2.62
N HIS A 64 -14.58 -1.55 -1.77
CA HIS A 64 -15.94 -1.12 -1.41
C HIS A 64 -16.81 -0.74 -2.62
N ARG A 65 -16.20 -0.20 -3.70
CA ARG A 65 -16.89 0.15 -4.96
C ARG A 65 -17.53 -1.04 -5.65
N VAL A 66 -17.00 -2.24 -5.49
CA VAL A 66 -17.49 -3.48 -6.13
C VAL A 66 -18.11 -4.45 -5.14
N LYS A 67 -17.59 -4.51 -3.92
CA LYS A 67 -18.09 -5.37 -2.86
C LYS A 67 -17.78 -4.79 -1.48
N GLN A 68 -18.80 -4.66 -0.67
CA GLN A 68 -18.68 -4.18 0.71
C GLN A 68 -18.23 -5.29 1.65
N GLY A 69 -17.56 -4.91 2.77
CA GLY A 69 -17.21 -5.81 3.86
C GLY A 69 -16.26 -6.94 3.47
N VAL A 70 -15.32 -6.69 2.55
CA VAL A 70 -14.37 -7.72 2.11
C VAL A 70 -13.28 -7.89 3.16
N GLU A 71 -13.26 -9.07 3.77
CA GLU A 71 -12.21 -9.56 4.66
C GLU A 71 -11.93 -11.03 4.33
N LEU A 72 -10.98 -11.26 3.42
CA LEU A 72 -10.57 -12.59 2.98
C LEU A 72 -9.38 -13.09 3.80
N GLY A 73 -9.29 -14.42 3.93
CA GLY A 73 -8.11 -15.11 4.40
C GLY A 73 -7.08 -15.34 3.28
N TYR A 74 -6.32 -16.42 3.40
CA TYR A 74 -5.22 -16.71 2.49
C TYR A 74 -5.30 -18.13 1.86
N THR A 75 -6.51 -18.71 1.81
CA THR A 75 -6.75 -19.97 1.11
C THR A 75 -6.72 -19.78 -0.41
N ALA A 76 -6.68 -20.88 -1.16
CA ALA A 76 -6.76 -20.81 -2.63
C ALA A 76 -8.06 -20.15 -3.12
N ASP A 77 -9.19 -20.41 -2.43
CA ASP A 77 -10.48 -19.80 -2.75
C ASP A 77 -10.47 -18.29 -2.45
N ASP A 78 -9.90 -17.88 -1.32
CA ASP A 78 -9.70 -16.47 -0.99
C ASP A 78 -8.83 -15.75 -2.04
N MET A 79 -7.77 -16.41 -2.50
CA MET A 79 -6.90 -15.89 -3.57
C MET A 79 -7.70 -15.69 -4.87
N GLY A 80 -8.48 -16.68 -5.28
CA GLY A 80 -9.35 -16.58 -6.46
C GLY A 80 -10.37 -15.45 -6.35
N ALA A 81 -11.03 -15.34 -5.20
CA ALA A 81 -11.99 -14.26 -4.92
C ALA A 81 -11.31 -12.88 -4.93
N GLY A 82 -10.13 -12.76 -4.32
CA GLY A 82 -9.36 -11.52 -4.29
C GLY A 82 -8.91 -11.06 -5.68
N ILE A 83 -8.46 -11.99 -6.54
CA ILE A 83 -8.10 -11.70 -7.94
C ILE A 83 -9.32 -11.21 -8.72
N ALA A 84 -10.48 -11.84 -8.55
CA ALA A 84 -11.71 -11.41 -9.20
C ALA A 84 -12.14 -10.00 -8.76
N LEU A 85 -12.06 -9.70 -7.47
CA LEU A 85 -12.35 -8.36 -6.92
C LEU A 85 -11.38 -7.31 -7.45
N LYS A 86 -10.08 -7.60 -7.46
CA LYS A 86 -9.06 -6.72 -8.04
C LYS A 86 -9.41 -6.39 -9.50
N SER A 87 -9.70 -7.42 -10.30
CA SER A 87 -10.04 -7.24 -11.72
C SER A 87 -11.29 -6.38 -11.91
N ALA A 88 -12.31 -6.58 -11.07
CA ALA A 88 -13.53 -5.79 -11.10
C ALA A 88 -13.28 -4.30 -10.75
N VAL A 89 -12.43 -4.02 -9.74
CA VAL A 89 -12.05 -2.65 -9.39
C VAL A 89 -11.22 -2.00 -10.49
N GLU A 90 -10.29 -2.73 -11.09
CA GLU A 90 -9.45 -2.20 -12.18
C GLU A 90 -10.24 -1.94 -13.47
N ALA A 91 -11.40 -2.58 -13.66
CA ALA A 91 -12.32 -2.34 -14.77
C ALA A 91 -13.25 -1.12 -14.55
N LEU A 92 -13.26 -0.52 -13.36
CA LEU A 92 -14.06 0.68 -13.11
C LEU A 92 -13.55 1.86 -13.94
N PRO A 93 -14.46 2.73 -14.43
CA PRO A 93 -14.04 3.96 -15.08
C PRO A 93 -13.25 4.86 -14.14
N ALA A 94 -12.33 5.64 -14.69
CA ALA A 94 -11.59 6.63 -13.92
C ALA A 94 -12.54 7.67 -13.27
N PRO A 95 -12.23 8.15 -12.06
CA PRO A 95 -11.04 7.90 -11.27
C PRO A 95 -11.05 6.56 -10.49
N GLY A 96 -12.18 5.84 -10.41
CA GLY A 96 -12.29 4.55 -9.75
C GLY A 96 -11.73 4.57 -8.32
N VAL A 97 -10.99 3.52 -7.95
CA VAL A 97 -10.39 3.38 -6.62
C VAL A 97 -9.41 4.51 -6.26
N MET A 98 -8.86 5.20 -7.24
CA MET A 98 -7.94 6.32 -6.97
C MET A 98 -8.64 7.47 -6.25
N ALA A 99 -9.94 7.70 -6.48
CA ALA A 99 -10.71 8.68 -5.73
C ALA A 99 -10.83 8.34 -4.23
N ASP A 100 -10.94 7.05 -3.89
CA ASP A 100 -11.00 6.59 -2.50
C ASP A 100 -9.64 6.77 -1.81
N ILE A 101 -8.56 6.48 -2.53
CA ILE A 101 -7.20 6.67 -2.01
C ILE A 101 -6.91 8.17 -1.83
N GLU A 102 -7.31 9.01 -2.77
CA GLU A 102 -7.17 10.46 -2.67
C GLU A 102 -7.93 11.01 -1.45
N ALA A 103 -9.15 10.55 -1.20
CA ALA A 103 -9.91 10.90 0.00
C ALA A 103 -9.22 10.43 1.29
N ALA A 104 -8.62 9.23 1.28
CA ALA A 104 -7.85 8.74 2.43
C ALA A 104 -6.58 9.59 2.68
N VAL A 105 -5.86 10.00 1.63
CA VAL A 105 -4.72 10.92 1.71
C VAL A 105 -5.16 12.28 2.26
N ALA A 106 -6.27 12.83 1.76
CA ALA A 106 -6.84 14.09 2.24
C ALA A 106 -7.23 14.01 3.72
N TYR A 107 -7.88 12.92 4.15
CA TYR A 107 -8.19 12.70 5.56
C TYR A 107 -6.94 12.58 6.43
N ALA A 108 -5.94 11.83 5.97
CA ALA A 108 -4.68 11.60 6.67
C ALA A 108 -3.87 12.89 6.85
N SER A 109 -3.94 13.84 5.91
CA SER A 109 -3.21 15.11 5.94
C SER A 109 -3.54 16.00 7.15
N ARG A 110 -4.65 15.74 7.86
CA ARG A 110 -4.97 16.38 9.14
C ARG A 110 -3.91 16.18 10.23
N ALA A 111 -3.11 15.13 10.12
CA ALA A 111 -2.03 14.82 11.07
C ALA A 111 -0.65 15.34 10.61
N GLY A 112 -0.56 15.99 9.46
CA GLY A 112 0.68 16.52 8.90
C GLY A 112 1.00 15.93 7.52
N LYS A 113 2.29 15.71 7.22
CA LYS A 113 2.72 15.08 5.98
C LYS A 113 2.23 13.63 5.88
N VAL A 114 2.00 13.15 4.66
CA VAL A 114 1.42 11.83 4.41
C VAL A 114 2.40 10.93 3.67
N GLY A 115 2.72 9.79 4.27
CA GLY A 115 3.33 8.64 3.61
C GLY A 115 2.27 7.68 3.10
N VAL A 116 2.59 6.92 2.06
CA VAL A 116 1.72 5.84 1.57
C VAL A 116 2.53 4.55 1.50
N VAL A 117 2.01 3.49 2.07
CA VAL A 117 2.58 2.13 1.98
C VAL A 117 1.51 1.19 1.48
N GLY A 118 1.89 0.19 0.72
CA GLY A 118 0.94 -0.82 0.27
C GLY A 118 1.62 -2.09 -0.18
N TYR A 119 0.86 -3.17 -0.16
CA TYR A 119 1.36 -4.53 -0.26
C TYR A 119 0.69 -5.24 -1.44
N CYS A 120 1.44 -6.01 -2.23
CA CYS A 120 0.92 -6.75 -3.39
C CYS A 120 0.21 -5.79 -4.38
N TRP A 121 -1.07 -5.97 -4.63
CA TRP A 121 -1.87 -5.02 -5.40
C TRP A 121 -1.86 -3.60 -4.79
N GLY A 122 -1.91 -3.50 -3.46
CA GLY A 122 -1.72 -2.23 -2.77
C GLY A 122 -0.35 -1.58 -3.04
N GLY A 123 0.68 -2.37 -3.32
CA GLY A 123 1.97 -1.87 -3.79
C GLY A 123 1.88 -1.18 -5.15
N LEU A 124 1.11 -1.75 -6.10
CA LEU A 124 0.81 -1.08 -7.37
C LEU A 124 0.02 0.21 -7.15
N LEU A 125 -1.00 0.16 -6.29
CA LEU A 125 -1.79 1.36 -5.96
C LEU A 125 -0.92 2.43 -5.27
N THR A 126 0.04 2.04 -4.43
CA THR A 126 1.01 2.96 -3.80
C THR A 126 1.88 3.65 -4.84
N TRP A 127 2.38 2.92 -5.82
CA TRP A 127 3.13 3.50 -6.94
C TRP A 127 2.29 4.49 -7.74
N ARG A 128 1.07 4.11 -8.10
CA ARG A 128 0.13 5.00 -8.80
C ARG A 128 -0.22 6.23 -7.96
N THR A 129 -0.40 6.07 -6.66
CA THR A 129 -0.64 7.18 -5.73
C THR A 129 0.54 8.14 -5.72
N ALA A 130 1.78 7.64 -5.66
CA ALA A 130 2.98 8.47 -5.77
C ALA A 130 3.07 9.28 -7.07
N CYS A 131 2.52 8.75 -8.16
CA CYS A 131 2.57 9.39 -9.48
C CYS A 131 1.38 10.32 -9.78
N LEU A 132 0.23 10.14 -9.13
CA LEU A 132 -1.03 10.77 -9.52
C LEU A 132 -1.64 11.66 -8.44
N VAL A 133 -1.41 11.35 -7.16
CA VAL A 133 -2.05 12.04 -6.04
C VAL A 133 -1.12 13.09 -5.43
N LYS A 134 -1.58 14.34 -5.43
CA LYS A 134 -0.85 15.43 -4.78
C LYS A 134 -0.95 15.33 -3.25
N GLY A 135 0.05 15.87 -2.56
CA GLY A 135 0.06 15.90 -1.08
C GLY A 135 0.68 14.66 -0.43
N VAL A 136 1.10 13.67 -1.22
CA VAL A 136 1.92 12.55 -0.74
C VAL A 136 3.38 13.00 -0.61
N SER A 137 3.97 12.76 0.56
CA SER A 137 5.34 13.17 0.89
C SER A 137 6.37 12.05 0.68
N ALA A 138 5.94 10.79 0.73
CA ALA A 138 6.76 9.60 0.46
C ALA A 138 5.88 8.38 0.16
N ALA A 139 6.39 7.43 -0.62
CA ALA A 139 5.66 6.20 -0.93
C ALA A 139 6.56 4.96 -0.85
N ALA A 140 6.03 3.88 -0.28
CA ALA A 140 6.75 2.63 -0.08
C ALA A 140 5.95 1.42 -0.62
N PRO A 141 6.00 1.12 -1.94
CA PRO A 141 5.38 -0.06 -2.51
C PRO A 141 6.16 -1.34 -2.13
N TYR A 142 5.45 -2.34 -1.61
CA TYR A 142 5.97 -3.68 -1.30
C TYR A 142 5.46 -4.68 -2.33
N TYR A 143 6.37 -5.41 -2.95
CA TYR A 143 6.08 -6.46 -3.95
C TYR A 143 4.88 -6.13 -4.83
N GLY A 144 4.88 -4.91 -5.37
CA GLY A 144 3.77 -4.39 -6.17
C GLY A 144 3.68 -5.04 -7.54
N GLY A 145 2.78 -6.01 -7.68
CA GLY A 145 2.54 -6.69 -8.95
C GLY A 145 2.07 -5.69 -10.02
N GLY A 146 2.83 -5.60 -11.11
CA GLY A 146 2.58 -4.65 -12.20
C GLY A 146 3.39 -3.35 -12.16
N VAL A 147 3.98 -2.97 -11.04
CA VAL A 147 4.83 -1.75 -10.93
C VAL A 147 5.97 -1.76 -11.95
N THR A 148 6.53 -2.93 -12.22
CA THR A 148 7.67 -3.10 -13.14
C THR A 148 7.29 -3.20 -14.62
N THR A 149 5.98 -3.11 -14.96
CA THR A 149 5.56 -3.08 -16.37
C THR A 149 6.04 -1.81 -17.06
N PRO A 150 6.31 -1.85 -18.38
CA PRO A 150 6.78 -0.66 -19.10
C PRO A 150 5.87 0.56 -18.94
N ALA A 151 4.56 0.37 -18.92
CA ALA A 151 3.58 1.45 -18.77
C ALA A 151 3.67 2.12 -17.39
N GLU A 152 3.82 1.34 -16.32
CA GLU A 152 3.96 1.88 -14.97
C GLU A 152 5.38 2.44 -14.75
N ALA A 153 6.42 1.77 -15.24
CA ALA A 153 7.80 2.25 -15.16
C ALA A 153 8.04 3.57 -15.93
N ALA A 154 7.20 3.91 -16.90
CA ALA A 154 7.25 5.19 -17.62
C ALA A 154 6.66 6.38 -16.84
N ARG A 155 5.90 6.13 -15.75
CA ARG A 155 5.31 7.19 -14.92
C ARG A 155 6.41 7.93 -14.14
N LYS A 156 6.10 9.16 -13.73
CA LYS A 156 7.02 9.97 -12.92
C LYS A 156 6.40 10.20 -11.54
N PRO A 157 7.00 9.70 -10.46
CA PRO A 157 6.51 9.96 -9.12
C PRO A 157 6.66 11.45 -8.74
N LEU A 158 5.69 11.95 -8.01
CA LEU A 158 5.64 13.34 -7.50
C LEU A 158 6.33 13.48 -6.12
N CYS A 159 6.72 12.36 -5.52
CA CYS A 159 7.39 12.28 -4.23
C CYS A 159 8.50 11.23 -4.25
N PRO A 160 9.42 11.22 -3.27
CA PRO A 160 10.36 10.14 -3.07
C PRO A 160 9.68 8.77 -2.94
N VAL A 161 10.29 7.73 -3.54
CA VAL A 161 9.78 6.35 -3.50
C VAL A 161 10.87 5.39 -3.05
N MET A 162 10.51 4.45 -2.16
CA MET A 162 11.32 3.31 -1.74
C MET A 162 10.57 2.01 -2.02
N ALA A 163 10.98 1.27 -3.05
CA ALA A 163 10.30 0.05 -3.49
C ALA A 163 11.00 -1.21 -2.94
N HIS A 164 10.20 -2.18 -2.48
CA HIS A 164 10.66 -3.44 -1.91
C HIS A 164 10.20 -4.62 -2.77
N PHE A 165 11.11 -5.48 -3.22
CA PHE A 165 10.83 -6.64 -4.06
C PHE A 165 11.45 -7.92 -3.47
N GLY A 166 10.84 -9.06 -3.76
CA GLY A 166 11.38 -10.38 -3.45
C GLY A 166 12.15 -10.96 -4.64
N GLU A 167 13.33 -11.51 -4.40
CA GLU A 167 14.14 -12.18 -5.43
C GLU A 167 13.47 -13.47 -5.95
N LYS A 168 12.69 -14.14 -5.09
CA LYS A 168 11.99 -15.38 -5.38
C LYS A 168 10.54 -15.18 -5.87
N ASP A 169 10.13 -13.94 -6.06
CA ASP A 169 8.77 -13.58 -6.47
C ASP A 169 8.52 -13.96 -7.94
N HIS A 170 7.75 -15.03 -8.16
CA HIS A 170 7.40 -15.50 -9.50
C HIS A 170 6.47 -14.56 -10.27
N TRP A 171 5.78 -13.64 -9.59
CA TRP A 171 4.90 -12.66 -10.21
C TRP A 171 5.63 -11.40 -10.68
N ILE A 172 6.85 -11.17 -10.14
CA ILE A 172 7.66 -9.99 -10.44
C ILE A 172 9.09 -10.43 -10.75
N PRO A 173 9.37 -10.85 -12.00
CA PRO A 173 10.70 -11.34 -12.39
C PRO A 173 11.80 -10.30 -12.16
N MET A 174 12.97 -10.75 -11.73
CA MET A 174 14.11 -9.90 -11.38
C MET A 174 14.63 -9.02 -12.53
N ASP A 175 14.53 -9.49 -13.77
CA ASP A 175 14.87 -8.70 -14.97
C ASP A 175 13.93 -7.48 -15.10
N SER A 176 12.65 -7.64 -14.79
CA SER A 176 11.69 -6.53 -14.76
C SER A 176 11.97 -5.53 -13.63
N VAL A 177 12.41 -6.02 -12.45
CA VAL A 177 12.85 -5.16 -11.34
C VAL A 177 14.09 -4.34 -11.72
N GLN A 178 15.06 -4.97 -12.38
CA GLN A 178 16.27 -4.30 -12.86
C GLN A 178 15.93 -3.24 -13.94
N ALA A 179 15.03 -3.58 -14.87
CA ALA A 179 14.55 -2.64 -15.88
C ALA A 179 13.82 -1.44 -15.24
N PHE A 180 12.96 -1.69 -14.24
CA PHE A 180 12.30 -0.63 -13.46
C PHE A 180 13.30 0.25 -12.73
N ALA A 181 14.28 -0.32 -12.02
CA ALA A 181 15.31 0.45 -11.33
C ALA A 181 16.12 1.36 -12.28
N LYS A 182 16.41 0.86 -13.49
CA LYS A 182 17.07 1.64 -14.53
C LYS A 182 16.18 2.78 -15.06
N ALA A 183 14.89 2.53 -15.23
CA ALA A 183 13.93 3.53 -15.69
C ALA A 183 13.60 4.60 -14.63
N GLN A 184 13.77 4.26 -13.36
CA GLN A 184 13.42 5.08 -12.20
C GLN A 184 14.64 5.32 -11.29
N PRO A 185 15.70 6.01 -11.74
CA PRO A 185 16.96 6.18 -10.99
C PRO A 185 16.78 6.98 -9.68
N GLY A 186 15.68 7.71 -9.53
CA GLY A 186 15.32 8.42 -8.29
C GLY A 186 14.59 7.56 -7.26
N THR A 187 14.21 6.33 -7.61
CA THR A 187 13.54 5.39 -6.69
C THR A 187 14.58 4.53 -5.99
N GLN A 188 14.49 4.43 -4.65
CA GLN A 188 15.27 3.47 -3.89
C GLN A 188 14.66 2.08 -4.09
N VAL A 189 15.41 1.15 -4.68
CA VAL A 189 14.95 -0.23 -4.92
C VAL A 189 15.71 -1.18 -4.01
N HIS A 190 14.98 -1.93 -3.18
CA HIS A 190 15.50 -2.95 -2.29
C HIS A 190 14.98 -4.32 -2.70
N VAL A 191 15.89 -5.30 -2.80
CA VAL A 191 15.58 -6.68 -3.11
C VAL A 191 15.95 -7.56 -1.91
N TYR A 192 15.09 -8.54 -1.62
CA TYR A 192 15.23 -9.47 -0.49
C TYR A 192 15.21 -10.90 -1.00
N ALA A 193 15.96 -11.81 -0.37
CA ALA A 193 15.98 -13.23 -0.71
C ALA A 193 14.66 -13.93 -0.27
N ALA A 194 13.51 -13.35 -0.62
CA ALA A 194 12.17 -13.71 -0.17
C ALA A 194 11.20 -13.82 -1.36
N ASP A 195 10.03 -14.42 -1.12
CA ASP A 195 8.96 -14.59 -2.12
C ASP A 195 7.92 -13.46 -2.04
N HIS A 196 6.94 -13.49 -2.96
CA HIS A 196 5.79 -12.57 -2.96
C HIS A 196 5.01 -12.63 -1.64
N GLY A 197 4.71 -11.49 -1.04
CA GLY A 197 3.97 -11.45 0.22
C GLY A 197 4.83 -11.67 1.47
N PHE A 198 6.15 -11.58 1.38
CA PHE A 198 7.08 -11.84 2.48
C PHE A 198 6.81 -11.02 3.76
N ASN A 199 6.09 -9.92 3.66
CA ASN A 199 5.75 -9.09 4.83
C ASN A 199 4.50 -9.58 5.58
N CYS A 200 3.71 -10.50 5.03
CA CYS A 200 2.48 -10.96 5.64
C CYS A 200 2.72 -12.20 6.52
N ASP A 201 2.67 -12.02 7.84
CA ASP A 201 2.87 -13.05 8.85
C ASP A 201 1.76 -14.13 8.89
N GLN A 202 0.66 -13.91 8.13
CA GLN A 202 -0.45 -14.86 7.99
C GLN A 202 -0.35 -15.70 6.71
N ARG A 203 0.72 -15.54 5.91
CA ARG A 203 0.95 -16.28 4.66
C ARG A 203 2.13 -17.24 4.78
N GLY A 204 2.08 -18.33 4.02
CA GLY A 204 3.19 -19.31 3.94
C GLY A 204 4.48 -18.72 3.33
N SER A 205 4.39 -17.59 2.65
CA SER A 205 5.54 -16.87 2.08
C SER A 205 6.18 -15.87 3.05
N TRP A 206 5.71 -15.79 4.29
CA TRP A 206 6.29 -14.87 5.28
C TRP A 206 7.77 -15.16 5.52
N ASP A 207 8.56 -14.11 5.44
CA ASP A 207 10.00 -14.14 5.72
C ASP A 207 10.32 -13.08 6.77
N ALA A 208 10.44 -13.51 8.04
CA ALA A 208 10.61 -12.61 9.17
C ALA A 208 11.85 -11.69 9.05
N PRO A 209 13.04 -12.17 8.61
CA PRO A 209 14.20 -11.30 8.39
C PRO A 209 13.96 -10.25 7.31
N ALA A 210 13.38 -10.64 6.17
CA ALA A 210 13.08 -9.71 5.07
C ALA A 210 12.02 -8.69 5.49
N ALA A 211 10.93 -9.12 6.12
CA ALA A 211 9.86 -8.25 6.62
C ALA A 211 10.40 -7.22 7.62
N LYS A 212 11.20 -7.66 8.58
CA LYS A 212 11.83 -6.78 9.58
C LYS A 212 12.71 -5.73 8.92
N LEU A 213 13.63 -6.15 8.05
CA LEU A 213 14.56 -5.24 7.38
C LEU A 213 13.85 -4.24 6.46
N ALA A 214 12.83 -4.71 5.71
CA ALA A 214 12.02 -3.84 4.86
C ALA A 214 11.26 -2.79 5.68
N ARG A 215 10.69 -3.21 6.82
CA ARG A 215 9.98 -2.29 7.73
C ARG A 215 10.92 -1.26 8.36
N GLU A 216 12.09 -1.66 8.83
CA GLU A 216 13.10 -0.75 9.38
C GLU A 216 13.51 0.31 8.35
N ARG A 217 13.75 -0.09 7.10
CA ARG A 217 14.06 0.84 6.00
C ARG A 217 12.91 1.80 5.70
N THR A 218 11.68 1.29 5.65
CA THR A 218 10.48 2.10 5.43
C THR A 218 10.27 3.12 6.54
N LEU A 219 10.44 2.72 7.81
CA LEU A 219 10.33 3.64 8.95
C LEU A 219 11.40 4.73 8.92
N ALA A 220 12.65 4.38 8.62
CA ALA A 220 13.72 5.36 8.44
C ALA A 220 13.43 6.34 7.30
N PHE A 221 12.91 5.82 6.19
CA PHE A 221 12.50 6.62 5.03
C PHE A 221 11.32 7.56 5.37
N PHE A 222 10.31 7.07 6.07
CA PHE A 222 9.19 7.90 6.51
C PHE A 222 9.61 8.92 7.57
N ALA A 223 10.54 8.58 8.47
CA ALA A 223 11.10 9.54 9.43
C ALA A 223 11.81 10.72 8.72
N GLN A 224 12.41 10.48 7.57
CA GLN A 224 13.07 11.52 6.77
C GLN A 224 12.08 12.42 6.02
N HIS A 225 10.97 11.87 5.51
CA HIS A 225 10.09 12.55 4.56
C HIS A 225 8.73 12.93 5.13
N VAL A 226 8.25 12.19 6.11
CA VAL A 226 6.90 12.33 6.69
C VAL A 226 6.95 12.94 8.10
N GLY A 227 7.88 12.51 8.94
CA GLY A 227 8.04 13.06 10.28
C GLY A 227 8.48 12.05 11.32
#